data_e622c90202bc11ae380cc3953a6b0064
#
_entry.id   e622c90202bc11ae380cc3953a6b0064
#
_cell.length_a   1.000
_cell.length_b   1.000
_cell.length_c   1.000
_cell.angle_alpha   90.00
_cell.angle_beta   90.00
_cell.angle_gamma   90.00
#
_symmetry.space_group_name_H-M   'P 1'
#
loop_
_entity.id
_entity.type
_entity.pdbx_description
1 polymer ?
#
loop_
_entity_poly.entity_id
_entity_poly.type
_entity_poly.pdbx_seq_one_letter_code
_entity_poly.pdbx_strand_id
1 'polypeptide(L)'
;MDVYQISCDLRPGVRDAEFVTALNAYLGSLKKTGRIETWRLLRRKLGLGIPALGEFQILIETRDLAQLDEAFKAVSTRNEPVEGAHHGVNSLVTNFQAALYRDFPDPHRQLGEERF
;
A
#
# COMPACT_ATOMS: atom_id res chain seq x y z
N MET A 1 -0.01 15.08 -1.80
CA MET A 1 0.29 13.65 -1.56
C MET A 1 -0.55 12.78 -2.46
N ASP A 2 0.04 11.75 -2.98
CA ASP A 2 -0.66 10.68 -3.64
C ASP A 2 -0.74 9.49 -2.69
N VAL A 3 -1.86 8.76 -2.72
CA VAL A 3 -2.11 7.63 -1.82
C VAL A 3 -2.38 6.40 -2.65
N TYR A 4 -1.48 5.42 -2.57
CA TYR A 4 -1.69 4.10 -3.16
C TYR A 4 -2.34 3.23 -2.09
N GLN A 5 -3.60 2.90 -2.31
CA GLN A 5 -4.39 2.14 -1.35
C GLN A 5 -4.53 0.69 -1.80
N ILE A 6 -4.17 -0.22 -0.90
CA ILE A 6 -4.32 -1.65 -1.11
C ILE A 6 -5.40 -2.18 -0.19
N SER A 7 -6.31 -2.96 -0.74
CA SER A 7 -7.30 -3.73 0.02
C SER A 7 -6.96 -5.21 -0.10
N CYS A 8 -6.93 -5.93 1.01
CA CYS A 8 -6.61 -7.37 0.99
C CYS A 8 -7.17 -8.11 2.19
N ASP A 9 -7.19 -9.44 2.05
CA ASP A 9 -7.46 -10.37 3.13
C ASP A 9 -6.20 -11.21 3.39
N LEU A 10 -6.12 -11.84 4.55
CA LEU A 10 -5.07 -12.82 4.82
C LEU A 10 -5.48 -14.19 4.28
N ARG A 11 -4.50 -14.94 3.79
CA ARG A 11 -4.74 -16.33 3.42
C ARG A 11 -5.14 -17.14 4.65
N PRO A 12 -5.92 -18.21 4.47
CA PRO A 12 -6.28 -19.10 5.58
C PRO A 12 -5.03 -19.56 6.33
N GLY A 13 -5.09 -19.49 7.67
CA GLY A 13 -4.00 -19.93 8.54
C GLY A 13 -2.92 -18.88 8.80
N VAL A 14 -2.94 -17.75 8.11
CA VAL A 14 -2.00 -16.65 8.39
C VAL A 14 -2.49 -15.85 9.59
N ARG A 15 -1.60 -15.63 10.54
CA ARG A 15 -1.91 -14.83 11.73
C ARG A 15 -1.68 -13.35 11.44
N ASP A 16 -2.49 -12.49 12.05
CA ASP A 16 -2.40 -11.04 11.90
C ASP A 16 -1.02 -10.50 12.30
N ALA A 17 -0.45 -10.99 13.39
CA ALA A 17 0.88 -10.55 13.84
C ALA A 17 1.99 -10.89 12.84
N GLU A 18 1.91 -12.04 12.18
CA GLU A 18 2.83 -12.43 11.10
C GLU A 18 2.75 -11.47 9.93
N PHE A 19 1.53 -11.13 9.52
CA PHE A 19 1.30 -10.16 8.45
C PHE A 19 1.86 -8.78 8.80
N VAL A 20 1.59 -8.28 9.99
CA VAL A 20 2.08 -6.96 10.43
C VAL A 20 3.61 -6.92 10.42
N THR A 21 4.27 -7.97 10.92
CA THR A 21 5.73 -8.06 10.91
C THR A 21 6.29 -8.01 9.48
N ALA A 22 5.71 -8.79 8.57
CA ALA A 22 6.15 -8.83 7.18
C ALA A 22 5.91 -7.49 6.47
N LEU A 23 4.76 -6.87 6.70
CA LEU A 23 4.42 -5.58 6.11
C LEU A 23 5.35 -4.48 6.59
N ASN A 24 5.64 -4.44 7.89
CA ASN A 24 6.56 -3.45 8.46
C ASN A 24 7.98 -3.61 7.89
N ALA A 25 8.44 -4.83 7.68
CA ALA A 25 9.74 -5.08 7.06
C ALA A 25 9.77 -4.55 5.62
N TYR A 26 8.74 -4.83 4.84
CA TYR A 26 8.65 -4.40 3.44
C TYR A 26 8.53 -2.89 3.30
N LEU A 27 7.49 -2.30 3.88
CA LEU A 27 7.23 -0.86 3.74
C LEU A 27 8.25 -0.03 4.51
N GLY A 28 8.76 -0.54 5.62
CA GLY A 28 9.84 0.09 6.36
C GLY A 28 11.11 0.22 5.53
N SER A 29 11.46 -0.78 4.72
CA SER A 29 12.61 -0.70 3.83
C SER A 29 12.42 0.35 2.72
N LEU A 30 11.22 0.44 2.17
CA LEU A 30 10.91 1.46 1.16
C LEU A 30 10.95 2.88 1.75
N LYS A 31 10.43 3.06 2.95
CA LYS A 31 10.49 4.35 3.65
C LYS A 31 11.93 4.73 3.95
N LYS A 32 12.72 3.80 4.47
CA LYS A 32 14.13 4.04 4.82
C LYS A 32 14.96 4.47 3.61
N THR A 33 14.64 3.95 2.44
CA THR A 33 15.35 4.30 1.19
C THR A 33 14.71 5.47 0.44
N GLY A 34 13.72 6.14 1.05
CA GLY A 34 13.10 7.33 0.47
C GLY A 34 12.14 7.07 -0.69
N ARG A 35 11.71 5.82 -0.88
CA ARG A 35 10.81 5.45 -1.99
C ARG A 35 9.34 5.67 -1.68
N ILE A 36 9.00 5.80 -0.40
CA ILE A 36 7.68 6.23 0.07
C ILE A 36 7.85 7.19 1.23
N GLU A 37 6.84 8.00 1.52
CA GLU A 37 6.88 8.90 2.68
C GLU A 37 6.47 8.18 3.96
N THR A 38 5.34 7.52 3.93
CA THR A 38 4.81 6.78 5.09
C THR A 38 3.71 5.82 4.65
N TRP A 39 3.22 5.03 5.59
CA TRP A 39 2.07 4.16 5.37
C TRP A 39 1.27 4.00 6.65
N ARG A 40 0.01 3.56 6.48
CA ARG A 40 -0.85 3.13 7.58
C ARG A 40 -1.48 1.79 7.23
N LEU A 41 -1.61 0.94 8.22
CA LEU A 41 -2.38 -0.29 8.13
C LEU A 41 -3.68 -0.11 8.91
N LEU A 42 -4.81 -0.35 8.26
CA LEU A 42 -6.13 -0.29 8.86
C LEU A 42 -6.76 -1.68 8.80
N ARG A 43 -7.52 -2.00 9.83
CA ARG A 43 -8.28 -3.25 9.89
C ARG A 43 -9.75 -2.94 10.04
N ARG A 44 -10.61 -3.70 9.35
CA ARG A 44 -12.06 -3.59 9.52
C ARG A 44 -12.44 -3.66 11.00
N LYS A 45 -13.31 -2.75 11.41
CA LYS A 45 -13.75 -2.66 12.81
C LYS A 45 -15.21 -3.06 12.93
N LEU A 46 -15.57 -3.79 14.00
CA LEU A 46 -16.94 -4.19 14.30
C LEU A 46 -17.66 -4.94 13.17
N GLY A 47 -16.92 -5.56 12.26
CA GLY A 47 -17.51 -6.21 11.10
C GLY A 47 -18.12 -5.26 10.07
N LEU A 48 -17.91 -3.94 10.20
CA LEU A 48 -18.49 -2.96 9.30
C LEU A 48 -17.64 -2.82 8.04
N GLY A 49 -18.18 -3.28 6.93
CA GLY A 49 -17.52 -3.20 5.63
C GLY A 49 -18.35 -3.84 4.54
N ILE A 50 -18.06 -3.51 3.30
CA ILE A 50 -18.71 -4.13 2.16
C ILE A 50 -17.94 -5.41 1.76
N PRO A 51 -18.64 -6.46 1.28
CA PRO A 51 -17.99 -7.74 0.97
C PRO A 51 -16.88 -7.64 -0.09
N ALA A 52 -16.96 -6.67 -0.99
CA ALA A 52 -15.97 -6.48 -2.05
C ALA A 52 -14.61 -6.03 -1.52
N LEU A 53 -14.57 -5.36 -0.36
CA LEU A 53 -13.31 -4.88 0.23
C LEU A 53 -12.78 -5.90 1.24
N GLY A 54 -11.46 -6.04 1.30
CA GLY A 54 -10.80 -6.89 2.25
C GLY A 54 -10.84 -6.34 3.67
N GLU A 55 -10.47 -7.21 4.61
CA GLU A 55 -10.39 -6.87 6.03
C GLU A 55 -9.34 -5.80 6.31
N PHE A 56 -8.25 -5.80 5.54
CA PHE A 56 -7.13 -4.89 5.74
C PHE A 56 -7.05 -3.87 4.61
N GLN A 57 -6.72 -2.63 4.98
CA GLN A 57 -6.42 -1.55 4.05
C GLN A 57 -5.03 -1.03 4.36
N ILE A 58 -4.21 -0.89 3.33
CA ILE A 58 -2.87 -0.33 3.45
C ILE A 58 -2.86 0.97 2.67
N LEU A 59 -2.58 2.08 3.36
CA LEU A 59 -2.48 3.40 2.74
C LEU A 59 -1.01 3.76 2.63
N ILE A 60 -0.49 3.81 1.42
CA ILE A 60 0.91 4.15 1.15
C ILE A 60 0.95 5.55 0.59
N GLU A 61 1.61 6.47 1.29
CA GLU A 61 1.67 7.87 0.89
C GLU A 61 2.98 8.19 0.20
N THR A 62 2.89 8.88 -0.93
CA THR A 62 4.02 9.41 -1.68
C THR A 62 3.83 10.90 -1.93
N ARG A 63 4.95 11.62 -2.10
CA ARG A 63 4.92 13.06 -2.41
C ARG A 63 4.27 13.32 -3.76
N ASP A 64 4.57 12.46 -4.72
CA ASP A 64 4.17 12.60 -6.12
C ASP A 64 4.25 11.24 -6.83
N LEU A 65 3.82 11.23 -8.09
CA LEU A 65 3.86 10.01 -8.90
C LEU A 65 5.28 9.58 -9.24
N ALA A 66 6.23 10.50 -9.29
CA ALA A 66 7.62 10.15 -9.56
C ALA A 66 8.20 9.29 -8.42
N GLN A 67 7.90 9.62 -7.18
CA GLN A 67 8.33 8.81 -6.03
C GLN A 67 7.64 7.44 -6.05
N LEU A 68 6.34 7.39 -6.35
CA LEU A 68 5.61 6.13 -6.46
C LEU A 68 6.21 5.24 -7.55
N ASP A 69 6.57 5.82 -8.68
CA ASP A 69 7.22 5.09 -9.78
C ASP A 69 8.56 4.49 -9.33
N GLU A 70 9.35 5.23 -8.55
CA GLU A 70 10.59 4.71 -7.98
C GLU A 70 10.34 3.51 -7.05
N ALA A 71 9.27 3.56 -6.26
CA ALA A 71 8.89 2.43 -5.42
C ALA A 71 8.52 1.20 -6.26
N PHE A 72 7.74 1.37 -7.31
CA PHE A 72 7.38 0.28 -8.24
C PHE A 72 8.60 -0.28 -8.95
N LYS A 73 9.52 0.59 -9.39
CA LYS A 73 10.78 0.13 -10.02
C LYS A 73 11.61 -0.71 -9.06
N ALA A 74 11.72 -0.30 -7.80
CA ALA A 74 12.46 -1.04 -6.80
C ALA A 74 11.90 -2.46 -6.60
N VAL A 75 10.57 -2.60 -6.63
CA VAL A 75 9.91 -3.90 -6.52
C VAL A 75 10.06 -4.71 -7.81
N SER A 76 9.91 -4.09 -8.96
CA SER A 76 9.94 -4.77 -10.26
C SER A 76 11.32 -5.27 -10.65
N THR A 77 12.40 -4.70 -10.12
CA THR A 77 13.77 -5.20 -10.37
C THR A 77 14.01 -6.56 -9.75
N ARG A 78 13.19 -6.95 -8.78
CA ARG A 78 13.31 -8.22 -8.04
C ARG A 78 14.67 -8.42 -7.39
N ASN A 79 15.32 -7.32 -6.98
CA ASN A 79 16.60 -7.37 -6.28
C ASN A 79 16.39 -7.41 -4.77
N GLU A 80 17.24 -8.17 -4.07
CA GLU A 80 17.26 -8.18 -2.61
C GLU A 80 17.81 -6.85 -2.07
N PRO A 81 17.34 -6.41 -0.88
CA PRO A 81 16.40 -7.09 0.03
C PRO A 81 14.92 -6.85 -0.28
N VAL A 82 14.59 -6.00 -1.24
CA VAL A 82 13.21 -5.59 -1.53
C VAL A 82 12.38 -6.78 -2.03
N GLU A 83 12.93 -7.61 -2.90
CA GLU A 83 12.20 -8.76 -3.43
C GLU A 83 11.81 -9.75 -2.34
N GLY A 84 12.72 -10.09 -1.43
CA GLY A 84 12.42 -10.98 -0.32
C GLY A 84 11.33 -10.42 0.60
N ALA A 85 11.40 -9.13 0.93
CA ALA A 85 10.43 -8.47 1.76
C ALA A 85 9.06 -8.37 1.08
N HIS A 86 9.03 -8.03 -0.21
CA HIS A 86 7.80 -7.98 -1.00
C HIS A 86 7.14 -9.35 -1.10
N HIS A 87 7.91 -10.40 -1.41
CA HIS A 87 7.40 -11.77 -1.45
C HIS A 87 6.88 -12.21 -0.09
N GLY A 88 7.55 -11.83 1.00
CA GLY A 88 7.14 -12.13 2.36
C GLY A 88 5.72 -11.62 2.65
N VAL A 89 5.37 -10.42 2.19
CA VAL A 89 4.01 -9.89 2.32
C VAL A 89 3.06 -10.53 1.32
N ASN A 90 3.45 -10.56 0.05
CA ASN A 90 2.58 -10.99 -1.04
C ASN A 90 2.13 -12.44 -0.89
N SER A 91 2.96 -13.30 -0.30
CA SER A 91 2.62 -14.69 -0.05
C SER A 91 1.57 -14.90 1.04
N LEU A 92 1.32 -13.88 1.88
CA LEU A 92 0.39 -13.96 3.01
C LEU A 92 -1.02 -13.48 2.69
N VAL A 93 -1.20 -12.78 1.57
CA VAL A 93 -2.46 -12.09 1.26
C VAL A 93 -3.19 -12.72 0.09
N THR A 94 -4.49 -12.48 0.07
CA THR A 94 -5.39 -12.84 -1.02
C THR A 94 -6.38 -11.69 -1.22
N ASN A 95 -7.22 -11.78 -2.25
CA ASN A 95 -8.22 -10.75 -2.58
C ASN A 95 -7.58 -9.36 -2.70
N PHE A 96 -6.44 -9.29 -3.38
CA PHE A 96 -5.70 -8.04 -3.57
C PHE A 96 -6.43 -7.13 -4.54
N GLN A 97 -6.66 -5.89 -4.11
CA GLN A 97 -7.20 -4.82 -4.93
C GLN A 97 -6.41 -3.56 -4.64
N ALA A 98 -6.24 -2.70 -5.63
CA ALA A 98 -5.50 -1.46 -5.46
C ALA A 98 -6.21 -0.30 -6.13
N ALA A 99 -6.03 0.88 -5.57
CA ALA A 99 -6.54 2.13 -6.11
C ALA A 99 -5.54 3.25 -5.82
N LEU A 100 -5.54 4.26 -6.67
CA LEU A 100 -4.67 5.42 -6.51
C LEU A 100 -5.54 6.65 -6.29
N TYR A 101 -5.24 7.39 -5.23
CA TYR A 101 -5.93 8.63 -4.86
C TYR A 101 -4.93 9.76 -4.71
N ARG A 102 -5.42 10.97 -4.85
CA ARG A 102 -4.65 12.19 -4.62
C ARG A 102 -5.45 13.10 -3.73
N ASP A 103 -4.75 13.90 -2.91
CA ASP A 103 -5.40 14.96 -2.15
C ASP A 103 -6.17 15.90 -3.08
N PHE A 104 -7.34 16.30 -2.65
CA PHE A 104 -8.15 17.28 -3.36
C PHE A 104 -8.64 18.36 -2.37
N PRO A 105 -8.49 19.65 -2.69
CA PRO A 105 -7.77 20.19 -3.84
C PRO A 105 -6.26 19.99 -3.74
N ASP A 106 -5.58 20.01 -4.88
CA ASP A 106 -4.13 19.94 -4.95
C ASP A 106 -3.54 21.23 -5.55
N PRO A 107 -2.18 21.41 -5.60
CA PRO A 107 -1.58 22.63 -6.13
C PRO A 107 -1.92 22.93 -7.59
N HIS A 108 -2.33 21.94 -8.35
CA HIS A 108 -2.62 22.10 -9.77
C HIS A 108 -4.12 22.23 -10.06
N ARG A 109 -4.97 21.73 -9.16
CA ARG A 109 -6.43 21.66 -9.37
C ARG A 109 -7.16 21.92 -8.06
N GLN A 110 -7.54 23.15 -7.88
CA GLN A 110 -8.21 23.59 -6.66
C GLN A 110 -9.72 23.71 -6.82
N LEU A 111 -10.14 24.03 -8.03
CA LEU A 111 -11.55 24.19 -8.39
C LEU A 111 -11.76 23.68 -9.80
N GLY A 112 -12.94 23.19 -10.06
CA GLY A 112 -13.35 22.78 -11.37
C GLY A 112 -13.41 21.27 -11.56
N GLU A 113 -13.52 20.87 -12.79
CA GLU A 113 -13.66 19.47 -13.14
C GLU A 113 -12.29 18.79 -13.27
N GLU A 114 -12.05 17.81 -12.42
CA GLU A 114 -10.94 16.89 -12.61
C GLU A 114 -11.38 15.73 -13.48
N ARG A 115 -10.58 15.43 -14.50
CA ARG A 115 -10.81 14.31 -15.40
C ARG A 115 -9.53 13.50 -15.56
N PHE A 116 -9.69 12.23 -15.47
CA PHE A 116 -8.60 11.28 -15.64
C PHE A 116 -8.95 10.24 -16.67
#